data_dcddbb712638b6b54af038a7a7b26043
#
_entry.id   dcddbb712638b6b54af038a7a7b26043
#
_cell.length_a   1.000
_cell.length_b   1.000
_cell.length_c   1.000
_cell.angle_alpha   90.00
_cell.angle_beta   90.00
_cell.angle_gamma   90.00
#
_symmetry.space_group_name_H-M   'P 1'
#
loop_
_entity.id
_entity.type
_entity.pdbx_description
1 polymer ?
#
loop_
_entity_poly.entity_id
_entity_poly.type
_entity_poly.pdbx_seq_one_letter_code
_entity_poly.pdbx_strand_id
1 'polypeptide(L)'
;MSVLTDRDYFQGSSEYLTKIRRHVNVPLLRKDFIIDERQIYEARLIGADAVLLIAAILNDKQLQHFIEVASSMGLDALLEVHDRNEMERALHLGTAKLIGINNRNLHTFETSLETTESLAAMVPPDVTLISESGIRTREDIEYLSQVGAKGVLIGETFMRQEKVDQAVVDLLGPVTRSGQADEYEGSRA
;
A
#
# COMPACT_ATOMS: atom_id res chain seq x y z
N MET A 1 0.25 4.01 -7.28
CA MET A 1 1.67 3.57 -7.45
C MET A 1 2.39 3.75 -6.12
N SER A 2 3.26 2.78 -5.70
CA SER A 2 4.06 2.92 -4.49
C SER A 2 5.46 3.44 -4.83
N VAL A 3 5.94 4.46 -4.09
CA VAL A 3 7.24 5.08 -4.27
C VAL A 3 8.04 4.98 -2.97
N LEU A 4 9.21 4.34 -3.04
CA LEU A 4 10.12 4.20 -1.90
C LEU A 4 10.79 5.54 -1.61
N THR A 5 10.66 6.05 -0.39
CA THR A 5 11.24 7.34 0.02
C THR A 5 12.25 7.22 1.15
N ASP A 6 12.22 6.13 1.92
CA ASP A 6 13.25 5.85 2.91
C ASP A 6 14.59 5.56 2.25
N ARG A 7 15.64 6.20 2.76
CA ARG A 7 16.99 6.15 2.18
C ARG A 7 17.77 4.92 2.64
N ASP A 8 17.66 4.58 3.91
CA ASP A 8 18.59 3.65 4.54
C ASP A 8 18.22 2.19 4.28
N TYR A 9 16.94 1.87 4.31
CA TYR A 9 16.45 0.50 4.13
C TYR A 9 15.92 0.23 2.73
N PHE A 10 15.27 1.22 2.09
CA PHE A 10 14.67 1.04 0.76
C PHE A 10 15.49 1.68 -0.36
N GLN A 11 16.60 2.38 -0.05
CA GLN A 11 17.41 3.11 -1.03
C GLN A 11 16.58 4.10 -1.86
N GLY A 12 15.53 4.63 -1.26
CA GLY A 12 14.58 5.56 -1.85
C GLY A 12 14.99 7.01 -1.69
N SER A 13 14.11 7.92 -2.10
CA SER A 13 14.27 9.37 -1.90
C SER A 13 12.92 10.06 -2.05
N SER A 14 12.65 11.07 -1.21
CA SER A 14 11.52 11.98 -1.35
C SER A 14 11.50 12.70 -2.72
N GLU A 15 12.69 12.92 -3.31
CA GLU A 15 12.81 13.48 -4.66
C GLU A 15 12.21 12.58 -5.74
N TYR A 16 12.25 11.25 -5.56
CA TYR A 16 11.65 10.32 -6.53
C TYR A 16 10.15 10.53 -6.60
N LEU A 17 9.48 10.65 -5.46
CA LEU A 17 8.04 10.89 -5.39
C LEU A 17 7.69 12.23 -6.06
N THR A 18 8.42 13.30 -5.74
CA THR A 18 8.22 14.62 -6.35
C THR A 18 8.43 14.61 -7.87
N LYS A 19 9.44 13.88 -8.35
CA LYS A 19 9.70 13.73 -9.80
C LYS A 19 8.57 12.95 -10.48
N ILE A 20 8.16 11.81 -9.90
CA ILE A 20 7.09 10.97 -10.43
C ILE A 20 5.77 11.75 -10.49
N ARG A 21 5.42 12.52 -9.44
CA ARG A 21 4.21 13.34 -9.40
C ARG A 21 4.07 14.29 -10.57
N ARG A 22 5.19 14.80 -11.11
CA ARG A 22 5.18 15.71 -12.27
C ARG A 22 4.81 15.03 -13.59
N HIS A 23 4.86 13.68 -13.64
CA HIS A 23 4.69 12.92 -14.87
C HIS A 23 3.45 12.02 -14.86
N VAL A 24 2.83 11.80 -13.69
CA VAL A 24 1.69 10.90 -13.57
C VAL A 24 0.58 11.52 -12.72
N ASN A 25 -0.68 11.16 -13.04
CA ASN A 25 -1.87 11.57 -12.27
C ASN A 25 -2.45 10.44 -11.41
N VAL A 26 -1.82 9.24 -11.43
CA VAL A 26 -2.27 8.13 -10.58
C VAL A 26 -1.96 8.39 -9.11
N PRO A 27 -2.75 7.86 -8.16
CA PRO A 27 -2.45 7.97 -6.73
C PRO A 27 -1.06 7.45 -6.39
N LEU A 28 -0.31 8.19 -5.56
CA LEU A 28 1.04 7.86 -5.11
C LEU A 28 1.04 7.55 -3.62
N LEU A 29 1.51 6.35 -3.26
CA LEU A 29 1.79 5.95 -1.88
C LEU A 29 3.25 6.31 -1.53
N ARG A 30 3.45 7.11 -0.48
CA ARG A 30 4.76 7.25 0.16
C ARG A 30 5.06 5.99 0.96
N LYS A 31 5.97 5.15 0.47
CA LYS A 31 6.44 3.96 1.18
C LYS A 31 7.70 4.29 1.95
N ASP A 32 7.52 4.46 3.26
CA ASP A 32 8.53 4.94 4.20
C ASP A 32 8.24 4.37 5.60
N PHE A 33 9.18 4.48 6.54
CA PHE A 33 8.95 4.21 7.96
C PHE A 33 8.47 5.50 8.64
N ILE A 34 7.16 5.69 8.71
CA ILE A 34 6.57 6.87 9.35
C ILE A 34 6.49 6.65 10.87
N ILE A 35 7.27 7.44 11.60
CA ILE A 35 7.37 7.41 13.07
C ILE A 35 7.10 8.78 13.72
N ASP A 36 6.94 9.82 12.90
CA ASP A 36 6.69 11.19 13.33
C ASP A 36 5.67 11.85 12.39
N GLU A 37 4.73 12.62 12.93
CA GLU A 37 3.67 13.26 12.14
C GLU A 37 4.20 14.23 11.08
N ARG A 38 5.39 14.82 11.28
CA ARG A 38 6.04 15.70 10.31
C ARG A 38 6.29 15.01 8.99
N GLN A 39 6.50 13.67 8.99
CA GLN A 39 6.66 12.90 7.76
C GLN A 39 5.35 12.82 6.97
N ILE A 40 4.19 12.91 7.63
CA ILE A 40 2.87 12.95 6.98
C ILE A 40 2.66 14.32 6.31
N TYR A 41 3.02 15.41 6.99
CA TYR A 41 3.00 16.75 6.38
C TYR A 41 3.96 16.83 5.18
N GLU A 42 5.17 16.28 5.32
CA GLU A 42 6.13 16.18 4.21
C GLU A 42 5.56 15.36 3.05
N ALA A 43 4.91 14.21 3.33
CA ALA A 43 4.29 13.39 2.29
C ALA A 43 3.32 14.20 1.43
N ARG A 44 2.47 15.02 2.06
CA ARG A 44 1.57 15.91 1.34
C ARG A 44 2.31 16.92 0.47
N LEU A 45 3.35 17.55 1.01
CA LEU A 45 4.15 18.57 0.31
C LEU A 45 4.88 18.02 -0.92
N ILE A 46 5.39 16.77 -0.85
CA ILE A 46 6.09 16.14 -1.97
C ILE A 46 5.15 15.51 -3.00
N GLY A 47 3.82 15.52 -2.74
CA GLY A 47 2.79 15.13 -3.70
C GLY A 47 2.29 13.70 -3.56
N ALA A 48 2.41 13.09 -2.37
CA ALA A 48 1.75 11.81 -2.06
C ALA A 48 0.22 11.99 -1.96
N ASP A 49 -0.50 10.92 -2.25
CA ASP A 49 -1.94 10.76 -2.02
C ASP A 49 -2.22 9.81 -0.85
N ALA A 50 -1.24 8.98 -0.48
CA ALA A 50 -1.33 8.05 0.64
C ALA A 50 0.01 7.89 1.35
N VAL A 51 -0.04 7.46 2.62
CA VAL A 51 1.11 7.13 3.46
C VAL A 51 1.01 5.71 3.98
N LEU A 52 2.18 5.07 4.22
CA LEU A 52 2.26 3.77 4.87
C LEU A 52 2.39 3.95 6.38
N LEU A 53 1.53 3.29 7.15
CA LEU A 53 1.63 3.18 8.60
C LEU A 53 1.81 1.71 8.98
N ILE A 54 2.87 1.38 9.72
CA ILE A 54 3.24 -0.01 10.00
C ILE A 54 2.90 -0.35 11.45
N ALA A 55 1.98 -1.29 11.67
CA ALA A 55 1.52 -1.67 13.00
C ALA A 55 2.64 -2.24 13.88
N ALA A 56 3.63 -2.91 13.30
CA ALA A 56 4.78 -3.47 14.00
C ALA A 56 5.66 -2.41 14.71
N ILE A 57 5.71 -1.18 14.19
CA ILE A 57 6.60 -0.12 14.73
C ILE A 57 5.86 1.01 15.43
N LEU A 58 4.53 1.05 15.36
CA LEU A 58 3.69 2.08 15.95
C LEU A 58 2.79 1.49 17.04
N ASN A 59 2.65 2.21 18.15
CA ASN A 59 1.63 1.85 19.15
C ASN A 59 0.24 2.38 18.72
N ASP A 60 -0.83 1.93 19.42
CA ASP A 60 -2.21 2.24 19.03
C ASP A 60 -2.52 3.74 19.05
N LYS A 61 -1.95 4.49 19.99
CA LYS A 61 -2.12 5.95 20.05
C LYS A 61 -1.46 6.65 18.87
N GLN A 62 -0.27 6.19 18.46
CA GLN A 62 0.41 6.70 17.29
C GLN A 62 -0.35 6.36 16.00
N LEU A 63 -0.83 5.11 15.87
CA LEU A 63 -1.63 4.69 14.71
C LEU A 63 -2.88 5.55 14.58
N GLN A 64 -3.65 5.70 15.66
CA GLN A 64 -4.86 6.52 15.67
C GLN A 64 -4.54 7.96 15.28
N HIS A 65 -3.55 8.57 15.93
CA HIS A 65 -3.15 9.95 15.69
C HIS A 65 -2.67 10.16 14.23
N PHE A 66 -1.83 9.26 13.72
CA PHE A 66 -1.30 9.39 12.37
C PHE A 66 -2.35 9.18 11.27
N ILE A 67 -3.33 8.30 11.49
CA ILE A 67 -4.50 8.17 10.61
C ILE A 67 -5.30 9.47 10.57
N GLU A 68 -5.54 10.10 11.74
CA GLU A 68 -6.26 11.36 11.83
C GLU A 68 -5.50 12.51 11.14
N VAL A 69 -4.17 12.59 11.35
CA VAL A 69 -3.32 13.58 10.68
C VAL A 69 -3.33 13.38 9.17
N ALA A 70 -3.16 12.14 8.70
CA ALA A 70 -3.20 11.83 7.27
C ALA A 70 -4.55 12.25 6.65
N SER A 71 -5.66 11.87 7.30
CA SER A 71 -7.01 12.26 6.87
C SER A 71 -7.20 13.77 6.81
N SER A 72 -6.71 14.52 7.82
CA SER A 72 -6.80 15.98 7.86
C SER A 72 -6.02 16.65 6.74
N MET A 73 -4.98 15.99 6.21
CA MET A 73 -4.18 16.43 5.08
C MET A 73 -4.73 15.95 3.72
N GLY A 74 -5.86 15.24 3.70
CA GLY A 74 -6.42 14.63 2.49
C GLY A 74 -5.54 13.51 1.94
N LEU A 75 -4.87 12.76 2.83
CA LEU A 75 -4.09 11.57 2.51
C LEU A 75 -4.82 10.33 3.01
N ASP A 76 -4.80 9.26 2.22
CA ASP A 76 -5.16 7.93 2.70
C ASP A 76 -4.03 7.33 3.54
N ALA A 77 -4.39 6.46 4.49
CA ALA A 77 -3.43 5.69 5.28
C ALA A 77 -3.56 4.20 4.94
N LEU A 78 -2.50 3.62 4.34
CA LEU A 78 -2.35 2.17 4.22
C LEU A 78 -1.77 1.65 5.52
N LEU A 79 -2.59 0.95 6.32
CA LEU A 79 -2.15 0.35 7.58
C LEU A 79 -1.64 -1.07 7.34
N GLU A 80 -0.32 -1.26 7.39
CA GLU A 80 0.36 -2.53 7.18
C GLU A 80 0.35 -3.37 8.45
N VAL A 81 -0.06 -4.65 8.31
CA VAL A 81 -0.08 -5.66 9.38
C VAL A 81 0.57 -6.96 8.91
N HIS A 82 1.18 -7.72 9.86
CA HIS A 82 1.95 -8.93 9.57
C HIS A 82 1.35 -10.18 10.24
N ASP A 83 0.57 -10.01 11.29
CA ASP A 83 0.01 -11.10 12.07
C ASP A 83 -1.39 -10.79 12.63
N ARG A 84 -1.96 -11.77 13.31
CA ARG A 84 -3.28 -11.67 13.93
C ARG A 84 -3.36 -10.56 14.98
N ASN A 85 -2.33 -10.40 15.81
CA ASN A 85 -2.36 -9.41 16.89
C ASN A 85 -2.36 -7.99 16.31
N GLU A 86 -1.57 -7.74 15.28
CA GLU A 86 -1.54 -6.46 14.57
C GLU A 86 -2.86 -6.19 13.84
N MET A 87 -3.46 -7.22 13.22
CA MET A 87 -4.79 -7.12 12.60
C MET A 87 -5.87 -6.78 13.64
N GLU A 88 -5.89 -7.45 14.78
CA GLU A 88 -6.84 -7.16 15.87
C GLU A 88 -6.69 -5.72 16.37
N ARG A 89 -5.47 -5.22 16.54
CA ARG A 89 -5.17 -3.82 16.87
C ARG A 89 -5.70 -2.86 15.81
N ALA A 90 -5.41 -3.12 14.54
CA ALA A 90 -5.86 -2.31 13.41
C ALA A 90 -7.39 -2.21 13.34
N LEU A 91 -8.08 -3.33 13.52
CA LEU A 91 -9.55 -3.38 13.53
C LEU A 91 -10.15 -2.69 14.76
N HIS A 92 -9.51 -2.80 15.92
CA HIS A 92 -9.96 -2.15 17.16
C HIS A 92 -9.94 -0.62 17.06
N LEU A 93 -9.05 -0.03 16.27
CA LEU A 93 -9.04 1.41 16.01
C LEU A 93 -10.32 1.89 15.32
N GLY A 94 -10.95 1.06 14.50
CA GLY A 94 -12.21 1.37 13.80
C GLY A 94 -12.10 2.45 12.70
N THR A 95 -10.93 3.05 12.53
CA THR A 95 -10.65 4.15 11.60
C THR A 95 -9.90 3.72 10.34
N ALA A 96 -9.25 2.55 10.36
CA ALA A 96 -8.53 2.02 9.21
C ALA A 96 -9.48 1.60 8.09
N LYS A 97 -9.41 2.27 6.93
CA LYS A 97 -10.22 1.96 5.74
C LYS A 97 -9.44 1.20 4.67
N LEU A 98 -8.13 1.17 4.77
CA LEU A 98 -7.24 0.50 3.85
C LEU A 98 -6.19 -0.26 4.68
N ILE A 99 -6.23 -1.59 4.62
CA ILE A 99 -5.32 -2.48 5.36
C ILE A 99 -4.48 -3.27 4.37
N GLY A 100 -3.16 -3.26 4.58
CA GLY A 100 -2.19 -4.06 3.87
C GLY A 100 -1.76 -5.26 4.71
N ILE A 101 -1.91 -6.47 4.20
CA ILE A 101 -1.33 -7.67 4.82
C ILE A 101 0.00 -7.94 4.15
N ASN A 102 1.08 -7.80 4.92
CA ASN A 102 2.42 -8.10 4.44
C ASN A 102 2.73 -9.59 4.66
N ASN A 103 2.84 -10.34 3.57
CA ASN A 103 3.16 -11.77 3.58
C ASN A 103 4.61 -12.08 3.97
N ARG A 104 5.46 -11.07 4.12
CA ARG A 104 6.85 -11.24 4.56
C ARG A 104 6.94 -11.22 6.07
N ASN A 105 7.41 -12.31 6.65
CA ASN A 105 7.78 -12.35 8.05
C ASN A 105 9.00 -11.46 8.29
N LEU A 106 8.90 -10.45 9.18
CA LEU A 106 9.97 -9.50 9.44
C LEU A 106 11.19 -10.10 10.18
N HIS A 107 11.04 -11.30 10.79
CA HIS A 107 12.11 -11.97 11.51
C HIS A 107 12.88 -12.96 10.65
N THR A 108 12.16 -13.74 9.81
CA THR A 108 12.75 -14.79 8.97
C THR A 108 12.97 -14.37 7.53
N PHE A 109 12.31 -13.28 7.10
CA PHE A 109 12.23 -12.80 5.72
C PHE A 109 11.55 -13.78 4.74
N GLU A 110 10.99 -14.87 5.24
CA GLU A 110 10.18 -15.78 4.44
C GLU A 110 8.85 -15.14 4.05
N THR A 111 8.34 -15.50 2.89
CA THR A 111 7.05 -15.01 2.38
C THR A 111 6.08 -16.16 2.17
N SER A 112 4.84 -16.04 2.70
CA SER A 112 3.75 -16.98 2.46
C SER A 112 2.44 -16.23 2.23
N LEU A 113 1.77 -16.51 1.11
CA LEU A 113 0.45 -15.94 0.79
C LEU A 113 -0.66 -16.43 1.74
N GLU A 114 -0.42 -17.54 2.45
CA GLU A 114 -1.30 -18.03 3.51
C GLU A 114 -1.49 -17.02 4.64
N THR A 115 -0.53 -16.08 4.82
CA THR A 115 -0.68 -14.96 5.75
C THR A 115 -1.89 -14.11 5.38
N THR A 116 -1.99 -13.72 4.10
CA THR A 116 -3.18 -12.97 3.63
C THR A 116 -4.44 -13.81 3.78
N GLU A 117 -4.45 -15.09 3.39
CA GLU A 117 -5.62 -15.96 3.50
C GLU A 117 -6.13 -16.04 4.95
N SER A 118 -5.21 -16.28 5.90
CA SER A 118 -5.57 -16.45 7.32
C SER A 118 -6.13 -15.19 7.97
N LEU A 119 -5.69 -14.01 7.52
CA LEU A 119 -6.10 -12.72 8.08
C LEU A 119 -7.27 -12.08 7.33
N ALA A 120 -7.44 -12.39 6.05
CA ALA A 120 -8.49 -11.80 5.21
C ALA A 120 -9.91 -12.01 5.77
N ALA A 121 -10.15 -13.19 6.39
CA ALA A 121 -11.44 -13.50 7.01
C ALA A 121 -11.82 -12.57 8.19
N MET A 122 -10.86 -11.83 8.76
CA MET A 122 -11.09 -10.88 9.84
C MET A 122 -11.48 -9.49 9.33
N VAL A 123 -11.22 -9.19 8.05
CA VAL A 123 -11.38 -7.84 7.48
C VAL A 123 -12.84 -7.55 7.20
N PRO A 124 -13.42 -6.46 7.75
CA PRO A 124 -14.80 -6.07 7.48
C PRO A 124 -15.02 -5.71 6.01
N PRO A 125 -16.26 -5.85 5.48
CA PRO A 125 -16.56 -5.57 4.07
C PRO A 125 -16.33 -4.13 3.62
N ASP A 126 -16.35 -3.17 4.56
CA ASP A 126 -16.14 -1.74 4.31
C ASP A 126 -14.65 -1.33 4.36
N VAL A 127 -13.76 -2.28 4.61
CA VAL A 127 -12.30 -2.10 4.62
C VAL A 127 -11.70 -2.68 3.35
N THR A 128 -10.90 -1.91 2.66
CA THR A 128 -10.17 -2.37 1.47
C THR A 128 -8.92 -3.14 1.88
N LEU A 129 -8.83 -4.40 1.42
CA LEU A 129 -7.70 -5.27 1.70
C LEU A 129 -6.70 -5.26 0.54
N ILE A 130 -5.42 -4.99 0.85
CA ILE A 130 -4.27 -5.09 -0.04
C ILE A 130 -3.38 -6.23 0.43
N SER A 131 -2.87 -7.06 -0.48
CA SER A 131 -1.85 -8.08 -0.17
C SER A 131 -0.49 -7.60 -0.63
N GLU A 132 0.52 -7.74 0.22
CA GLU A 132 1.87 -7.23 -0.02
C GLU A 132 2.91 -8.35 0.10
N SER A 133 3.94 -8.30 -0.73
CA SER A 133 5.07 -9.23 -0.76
C SER A 133 4.74 -10.66 -1.20
N GLY A 134 5.71 -11.35 -1.78
CA GLY A 134 5.63 -12.77 -2.13
C GLY A 134 4.82 -13.09 -3.39
N ILE A 135 4.25 -12.11 -4.06
CA ILE A 135 3.40 -12.27 -5.24
C ILE A 135 4.30 -12.34 -6.48
N ARG A 136 4.22 -13.43 -7.23
CA ARG A 136 5.14 -13.73 -8.33
C ARG A 136 4.45 -14.10 -9.63
N THR A 137 3.29 -14.72 -9.54
CA THR A 137 2.58 -15.28 -10.70
C THR A 137 1.14 -14.75 -10.79
N ARG A 138 0.51 -14.98 -11.92
CA ARG A 138 -0.90 -14.66 -12.14
C ARG A 138 -1.81 -15.48 -11.24
N GLU A 139 -1.45 -16.73 -11.00
CA GLU A 139 -2.16 -17.63 -10.10
C GLU A 139 -2.16 -17.12 -8.67
N ASP A 140 -1.06 -16.48 -8.24
CA ASP A 140 -0.99 -15.81 -6.93
C ASP A 140 -2.03 -14.68 -6.84
N ILE A 141 -2.19 -13.88 -7.89
CA ILE A 141 -3.17 -12.79 -7.94
C ILE A 141 -4.60 -13.34 -7.94
N GLU A 142 -4.87 -14.38 -8.72
CA GLU A 142 -6.18 -15.03 -8.76
C GLU A 142 -6.53 -15.63 -7.39
N TYR A 143 -5.58 -16.29 -6.74
CA TYR A 143 -5.74 -16.82 -5.39
C TYR A 143 -6.04 -15.70 -4.38
N LEU A 144 -5.25 -14.63 -4.37
CA LEU A 144 -5.45 -13.49 -3.46
C LEU A 144 -6.79 -12.79 -3.69
N SER A 145 -7.24 -12.70 -4.93
CA SER A 145 -8.57 -12.17 -5.26
C SER A 145 -9.70 -13.04 -4.67
N GLN A 146 -9.56 -14.37 -4.72
CA GLN A 146 -10.55 -15.30 -4.16
C GLN A 146 -10.64 -15.20 -2.63
N VAL A 147 -9.53 -14.92 -1.94
CA VAL A 147 -9.53 -14.73 -0.48
C VAL A 147 -9.92 -13.31 -0.06
N GLY A 148 -10.26 -12.43 -1.00
CA GLY A 148 -10.87 -11.12 -0.71
C GLY A 148 -9.96 -9.91 -0.88
N ALA A 149 -8.69 -10.08 -1.27
CA ALA A 149 -7.83 -8.95 -1.59
C ALA A 149 -8.37 -8.16 -2.79
N LYS A 150 -8.43 -6.83 -2.68
CA LYS A 150 -8.90 -5.90 -3.71
C LYS A 150 -7.76 -5.28 -4.51
N GLY A 151 -6.54 -5.45 -4.03
CA GLY A 151 -5.34 -4.99 -4.70
C GLY A 151 -4.10 -5.69 -4.17
N VAL A 152 -3.00 -5.46 -4.86
CA VAL A 152 -1.70 -6.03 -4.51
C VAL A 152 -0.62 -4.95 -4.55
N LEU A 153 0.41 -5.11 -3.70
CA LEU A 153 1.59 -4.28 -3.70
C LEU A 153 2.80 -5.16 -4.03
N ILE A 154 3.39 -4.91 -5.20
CA ILE A 154 4.45 -5.74 -5.78
C ILE A 154 5.64 -4.86 -6.13
N GLY A 155 6.81 -5.17 -5.62
CA GLY A 155 8.06 -4.48 -5.96
C GLY A 155 9.11 -5.45 -6.49
N GLU A 156 9.54 -6.38 -5.65
CA GLU A 156 10.66 -7.29 -5.95
C GLU A 156 10.49 -8.07 -7.26
N THR A 157 9.30 -8.60 -7.51
CA THR A 157 8.99 -9.37 -8.72
C THR A 157 9.24 -8.56 -9.99
N PHE A 158 8.84 -7.29 -10.01
CA PHE A 158 9.04 -6.41 -11.16
C PHE A 158 10.48 -5.91 -11.27
N MET A 159 11.11 -5.55 -10.14
CA MET A 159 12.49 -5.02 -10.14
C MET A 159 13.55 -6.05 -10.56
N ARG A 160 13.21 -7.34 -10.55
CA ARG A 160 14.08 -8.42 -11.04
C ARG A 160 13.99 -8.64 -12.55
N GLN A 161 13.08 -7.97 -13.25
CA GLN A 161 12.85 -8.14 -14.67
C GLN A 161 13.62 -7.11 -15.50
N GLU A 162 14.13 -7.52 -16.65
CA GLU A 162 14.80 -6.60 -17.59
C GLU A 162 13.83 -5.58 -18.19
N LYS A 163 12.55 -5.99 -18.39
CA LYS A 163 11.47 -5.16 -18.95
C LYS A 163 10.29 -5.11 -17.98
N VAL A 164 10.30 -4.09 -17.12
CA VAL A 164 9.30 -3.93 -16.07
C VAL A 164 7.89 -3.74 -16.62
N ASP A 165 7.73 -2.99 -17.70
CA ASP A 165 6.47 -2.75 -18.39
C ASP A 165 5.84 -4.05 -18.91
N GLN A 166 6.64 -4.90 -19.57
CA GLN A 166 6.19 -6.20 -20.04
C GLN A 166 5.81 -7.12 -18.86
N ALA A 167 6.63 -7.14 -17.82
CA ALA A 167 6.35 -7.96 -16.63
C ALA A 167 5.02 -7.61 -15.95
N VAL A 168 4.64 -6.32 -15.93
CA VAL A 168 3.34 -5.88 -15.42
C VAL A 168 2.20 -6.43 -16.29
N VAL A 169 2.34 -6.38 -17.63
CA VAL A 169 1.34 -6.92 -18.56
C VAL A 169 1.24 -8.44 -18.44
N ASP A 170 2.37 -9.12 -18.32
CA ASP A 170 2.40 -10.59 -18.21
C ASP A 170 1.74 -11.07 -16.91
N LEU A 171 1.93 -10.33 -15.81
CA LEU A 171 1.36 -10.66 -14.51
C LEU A 171 -0.14 -10.32 -14.42
N LEU A 172 -0.54 -9.12 -14.85
CA LEU A 172 -1.89 -8.60 -14.68
C LEU A 172 -2.80 -8.84 -15.88
N GLY A 173 -2.24 -9.24 -17.01
CA GLY A 173 -2.92 -9.31 -18.30
C GLY A 173 -2.99 -7.94 -19.00
N PRO A 174 -3.44 -7.91 -20.26
CA PRO A 174 -3.57 -6.66 -21.00
C PRO A 174 -4.61 -5.77 -20.33
N VAL A 175 -4.28 -4.49 -20.20
CA VAL A 175 -5.22 -3.48 -19.69
C VAL A 175 -6.36 -3.35 -20.70
N THR A 176 -7.48 -4.03 -20.44
CA THR A 176 -8.72 -3.73 -21.15
C THR A 176 -9.22 -2.39 -20.62
N ARG A 177 -9.20 -1.35 -21.45
CA ARG A 177 -9.95 -0.12 -21.18
C ARG A 177 -11.43 -0.47 -21.19
N SER A 178 -11.98 -0.86 -20.04
CA SER A 178 -13.44 -0.82 -19.85
C SER A 178 -13.83 0.66 -19.90
N GLY A 179 -14.66 1.03 -20.88
CA GLY A 179 -15.06 2.40 -21.10
C GLY A 179 -15.72 2.99 -19.86
N GLN A 180 -15.03 3.96 -19.29
CA GLN A 180 -15.53 5.06 -18.47
C GLN A 180 -14.33 5.97 -18.16
N ALA A 181 -13.93 6.74 -19.18
CA ALA A 181 -13.02 7.85 -19.02
C ALA A 181 -13.81 9.14 -19.26
N ASP A 182 -14.86 9.40 -18.44
CA ASP A 182 -15.61 10.65 -18.56
C ASP A 182 -16.29 10.99 -17.24
N GLU A 183 -15.55 11.21 -16.13
CA GLU A 183 -16.14 11.88 -14.94
C GLU A 183 -15.11 12.46 -13.96
N TYR A 184 -13.87 12.74 -14.39
CA TYR A 184 -12.88 13.36 -13.48
C TYR A 184 -12.35 14.73 -13.96
N GLU A 185 -13.13 15.44 -14.76
CA GLU A 185 -12.89 16.85 -15.10
C GLU A 185 -13.91 17.76 -14.39
N GLY A 186 -13.79 17.95 -13.09
CA GLY A 186 -14.75 18.86 -12.48
C GLY A 186 -14.69 19.07 -10.98
N SER A 187 -13.50 19.17 -10.37
CA SER A 187 -13.45 19.87 -9.06
C SER A 187 -12.00 20.26 -8.69
N ARG A 188 -11.44 21.18 -9.43
CA ARG A 188 -10.30 22.00 -8.97
C ARG A 188 -10.53 23.43 -9.48
N ALA A 189 -11.33 24.15 -8.74
CA ALA A 189 -11.34 25.61 -8.72
C ALA A 189 -10.82 26.06 -7.35
#